data_2cb0d94ef1fa09efa1db8ba12e8e33ee
#
_entry.id   2cb0d94ef1fa09efa1db8ba12e8e33ee
#
_cell.length_a   1.000
_cell.length_b   1.000
_cell.length_c   1.000
_cell.angle_alpha   90.00
_cell.angle_beta   90.00
_cell.angle_gamma   90.00
#
_symmetry.space_group_name_H-M   'P 1'
#
loop_
_entity.id
_entity.type
_entity.pdbx_description
1 polymer ?
#
loop_
_entity_poly.entity_id
_entity_poly.type
_entity_poly.pdbx_seq_one_letter_code
_entity_poly.pdbx_strand_id
1 'polypeptide(L)'
;METPMFLLIVFALVAIGFSFLCSILEAALLSITPSYIAGLKGERPKLFEKLRKLKDDIDDPLAAILTLNTIAHTAGATGVGAQVAVIFGEAYLGAASAVMTLAILILSEIIPKTIGAKFWRTLAPMLPPVLNLMILVLKPFVWLSKIVTRQIGAGEPDTDIRAELKAMAAIGRDQQALDEDEQRVITNVLNLHEIKVEKVMTPRTVVRSLSPDESVDEVRQRLAGSPFSRFPVINEHDEAVGYVHKSDLLEVEGDRKVSELARGMAPFRATMNIEFVFGEMLRERQHLGMVYDDLGTWVGLITMEDIIETLLGHEIMDETDNVSNLRRYAKQRWSRRLKKRN
;
A
#
# COMPACT_ATOMS: atom_id res chain seq x y z
N MET A 1 10.50 64.60 -6.26
CA MET A 1 9.47 63.83 -5.54
C MET A 1 8.96 62.64 -6.32
N GLU A 2 8.99 62.62 -7.65
CA GLU A 2 8.48 61.50 -8.45
C GLU A 2 9.35 60.25 -8.40
N THR A 3 10.67 60.38 -8.43
CA THR A 3 11.60 59.22 -8.42
C THR A 3 11.55 58.34 -7.15
N PRO A 4 11.55 58.88 -5.92
CA PRO A 4 11.50 58.02 -4.72
C PRO A 4 10.13 57.36 -4.52
N MET A 5 9.02 58.00 -4.91
CA MET A 5 7.69 57.40 -4.88
C MET A 5 7.58 56.24 -5.90
N PHE A 6 8.12 56.41 -7.10
CA PHE A 6 8.19 55.37 -8.11
C PHE A 6 9.01 54.14 -7.59
N LEU A 7 10.19 54.38 -6.99
CA LEU A 7 11.03 53.35 -6.43
C LEU A 7 10.34 52.60 -5.29
N LEU A 8 9.61 53.27 -4.41
CA LEU A 8 8.82 52.66 -3.36
C LEU A 8 7.81 51.64 -3.92
N ILE A 9 7.05 52.08 -4.94
CA ILE A 9 6.07 51.22 -5.60
C ILE A 9 6.75 50.03 -6.28
N VAL A 10 7.87 50.25 -6.96
CA VAL A 10 8.62 49.18 -7.63
C VAL A 10 9.13 48.16 -6.62
N PHE A 11 9.76 48.59 -5.50
CA PHE A 11 10.22 47.68 -4.47
C PHE A 11 9.08 46.85 -3.88
N ALA A 12 7.94 47.48 -3.58
CA ALA A 12 6.77 46.81 -3.06
C ALA A 12 6.21 45.78 -4.04
N LEU A 13 6.03 46.15 -5.30
CA LEU A 13 5.48 45.23 -6.34
C LEU A 13 6.43 44.09 -6.67
N VAL A 14 7.73 44.35 -6.74
CA VAL A 14 8.73 43.30 -6.99
C VAL A 14 8.76 42.31 -5.81
N ALA A 15 8.80 42.83 -4.59
CA ALA A 15 8.79 41.98 -3.39
C ALA A 15 7.54 41.08 -3.30
N ILE A 16 6.36 41.71 -3.41
CA ILE A 16 5.08 40.98 -3.34
C ILE A 16 4.94 39.99 -4.51
N GLY A 17 5.34 40.42 -5.75
CA GLY A 17 5.20 39.61 -6.95
C GLY A 17 6.09 38.34 -6.93
N PHE A 18 7.38 38.48 -6.55
CA PHE A 18 8.26 37.33 -6.44
C PHE A 18 7.85 36.40 -5.30
N SER A 19 7.47 36.97 -4.16
CA SER A 19 6.98 36.17 -3.04
C SER A 19 5.67 35.45 -3.35
N PHE A 20 4.74 36.11 -4.05
CA PHE A 20 3.51 35.50 -4.54
C PHE A 20 3.80 34.28 -5.43
N LEU A 21 4.73 34.46 -6.39
CA LEU A 21 5.16 33.37 -7.28
C LEU A 21 5.76 32.20 -6.48
N CYS A 22 6.68 32.48 -5.55
CA CYS A 22 7.30 31.49 -4.68
C CYS A 22 6.25 30.70 -3.89
N SER A 23 5.30 31.38 -3.26
CA SER A 23 4.26 30.76 -2.45
C SER A 23 3.29 29.88 -3.25
N ILE A 24 2.93 30.29 -4.49
CA ILE A 24 2.14 29.43 -5.38
C ILE A 24 2.91 28.15 -5.73
N LEU A 25 4.18 28.29 -6.12
CA LEU A 25 5.01 27.16 -6.56
C LEU A 25 5.23 26.17 -5.40
N GLU A 26 5.50 26.68 -4.18
CA GLU A 26 5.65 25.88 -2.97
C GLU A 26 4.38 25.06 -2.71
N ALA A 27 3.24 25.73 -2.59
CA ALA A 27 1.98 25.09 -2.27
C ALA A 27 1.56 24.09 -3.35
N ALA A 28 1.74 24.42 -4.62
CA ALA A 28 1.44 23.51 -5.73
C ALA A 28 2.37 22.29 -5.73
N LEU A 29 3.68 22.47 -5.53
CA LEU A 29 4.67 21.39 -5.47
C LEU A 29 4.37 20.40 -4.33
N LEU A 30 4.07 20.91 -3.13
CA LEU A 30 3.76 20.10 -1.97
C LEU A 30 2.43 19.34 -2.13
N SER A 31 1.45 19.92 -2.81
CA SER A 31 0.13 19.32 -3.03
C SER A 31 0.11 18.21 -4.08
N ILE A 32 1.14 18.11 -4.94
CA ILE A 32 1.22 17.01 -5.92
C ILE A 32 1.40 15.68 -5.20
N THR A 33 0.46 14.75 -5.45
CA THR A 33 0.48 13.41 -4.86
C THR A 33 1.28 12.42 -5.72
N PRO A 34 1.93 11.40 -5.12
CA PRO A 34 2.59 10.32 -5.87
C PRO A 34 1.65 9.59 -6.83
N SER A 35 0.39 9.38 -6.46
CA SER A 35 -0.64 8.75 -7.29
C SER A 35 -0.96 9.57 -8.55
N TYR A 36 -1.00 10.89 -8.46
CA TYR A 36 -1.17 11.74 -9.65
C TYR A 36 0.02 11.60 -10.61
N ILE A 37 1.24 11.64 -10.08
CA ILE A 37 2.45 11.46 -10.89
C ILE A 37 2.40 10.09 -11.59
N ALA A 38 2.10 9.01 -10.85
CA ALA A 38 1.99 7.66 -11.40
C ALA A 38 0.96 7.58 -12.55
N GLY A 39 -0.20 8.25 -12.41
CA GLY A 39 -1.23 8.32 -13.44
C GLY A 39 -0.77 8.98 -14.75
N LEU A 40 0.20 9.90 -14.69
CA LEU A 40 0.74 10.56 -15.89
C LEU A 40 1.63 9.65 -16.75
N LYS A 41 2.08 8.50 -16.23
CA LYS A 41 3.03 7.61 -16.94
C LYS A 41 2.53 7.17 -18.32
N GLY A 42 1.23 6.90 -18.44
CA GLY A 42 0.60 6.49 -19.70
C GLY A 42 0.22 7.66 -20.62
N GLU A 43 -0.28 8.76 -20.04
CA GLU A 43 -0.85 9.88 -20.82
C GLU A 43 0.18 10.93 -21.23
N ARG A 44 1.11 11.28 -20.31
CA ARG A 44 2.10 12.36 -20.48
C ARG A 44 3.49 11.96 -19.96
N PRO A 45 4.20 11.03 -20.60
CA PRO A 45 5.44 10.44 -20.08
C PRO A 45 6.54 11.49 -19.83
N LYS A 46 6.66 12.52 -20.66
CA LYS A 46 7.65 13.62 -20.46
C LYS A 46 7.36 14.44 -19.20
N LEU A 47 6.09 14.65 -18.87
CA LEU A 47 5.71 15.37 -17.64
C LEU A 47 5.90 14.49 -16.42
N PHE A 48 5.58 13.20 -16.54
CA PHE A 48 5.85 12.20 -15.51
C PHE A 48 7.31 12.21 -15.06
N GLU A 49 8.25 12.08 -16.01
CA GLU A 49 9.69 12.05 -15.66
C GLU A 49 10.16 13.34 -14.98
N LYS A 50 9.70 14.51 -15.48
CA LYS A 50 10.07 15.79 -14.90
C LYS A 50 9.52 16.01 -13.50
N LEU A 51 8.24 15.70 -13.28
CA LEU A 51 7.62 15.83 -11.95
C LEU A 51 8.17 14.82 -10.97
N ARG A 52 8.39 13.57 -11.42
CA ARG A 52 9.02 12.53 -10.60
C ARG A 52 10.40 13.00 -10.10
N LYS A 53 11.26 13.48 -11.01
CA LYS A 53 12.60 13.98 -10.62
C LYS A 53 12.54 15.11 -9.59
N LEU A 54 11.55 16.03 -9.72
CA LEU A 54 11.38 17.12 -8.74
C LEU A 54 10.88 16.61 -7.38
N LYS A 55 10.11 15.51 -7.36
CA LYS A 55 9.62 14.91 -6.10
C LYS A 55 10.64 13.99 -5.46
N ASP A 56 11.45 13.28 -6.25
CA ASP A 56 12.51 12.40 -5.75
C ASP A 56 13.63 13.23 -5.06
N ASP A 57 13.87 14.47 -5.49
CA ASP A 57 14.82 15.42 -4.88
C ASP A 57 14.09 16.74 -4.55
N ILE A 58 13.09 16.67 -3.65
CA ILE A 58 12.21 17.78 -3.31
C ILE A 58 12.93 18.93 -2.58
N ASP A 59 14.05 18.62 -1.94
CA ASP A 59 14.83 19.60 -1.18
C ASP A 59 15.41 20.70 -2.06
N ASP A 60 15.82 20.40 -3.30
CA ASP A 60 16.38 21.37 -4.25
C ASP A 60 15.38 22.47 -4.64
N PRO A 61 14.17 22.13 -5.16
CA PRO A 61 13.18 23.13 -5.49
C PRO A 61 12.69 23.89 -4.25
N LEU A 62 12.54 23.24 -3.09
CA LEU A 62 12.14 23.93 -1.87
C LEU A 62 13.22 24.92 -1.40
N ALA A 63 14.50 24.53 -1.43
CA ALA A 63 15.60 25.44 -1.10
C ALA A 63 15.66 26.65 -2.04
N ALA A 64 15.44 26.45 -3.34
CA ALA A 64 15.40 27.54 -4.31
C ALA A 64 14.21 28.49 -4.06
N ILE A 65 13.01 27.93 -3.82
CA ILE A 65 11.82 28.73 -3.49
C ILE A 65 12.04 29.54 -2.22
N LEU A 66 12.48 28.89 -1.13
CA LEU A 66 12.71 29.55 0.16
C LEU A 66 13.75 30.65 0.05
N THR A 67 14.85 30.41 -0.67
CA THR A 67 15.91 31.40 -0.88
C THR A 67 15.37 32.62 -1.62
N LEU A 68 14.67 32.43 -2.75
CA LEU A 68 14.13 33.56 -3.51
C LEU A 68 13.09 34.34 -2.71
N ASN A 69 12.22 33.62 -1.98
CA ASN A 69 11.20 34.23 -1.14
C ASN A 69 11.83 35.10 -0.03
N THR A 70 12.89 34.60 0.62
CA THR A 70 13.62 35.34 1.66
C THR A 70 14.31 36.57 1.09
N ILE A 71 14.95 36.46 -0.06
CA ILE A 71 15.58 37.59 -0.75
C ILE A 71 14.52 38.65 -1.10
N ALA A 72 13.38 38.22 -1.67
CA ALA A 72 12.30 39.13 -2.07
C ALA A 72 11.73 39.89 -0.86
N HIS A 73 11.47 39.20 0.25
CA HIS A 73 10.98 39.83 1.48
C HIS A 73 11.99 40.79 2.08
N THR A 74 13.25 40.36 2.23
CA THR A 74 14.28 41.16 2.89
C THR A 74 14.65 42.39 2.07
N ALA A 75 14.98 42.20 0.80
CA ALA A 75 15.34 43.30 -0.08
C ALA A 75 14.17 44.26 -0.32
N GLY A 76 12.96 43.70 -0.47
CA GLY A 76 11.75 44.50 -0.66
C GLY A 76 11.39 45.34 0.56
N ALA A 77 11.35 44.73 1.75
CA ALA A 77 11.06 45.47 2.98
C ALA A 77 12.10 46.56 3.27
N THR A 78 13.39 46.24 3.07
CA THR A 78 14.47 47.23 3.25
C THR A 78 14.35 48.35 2.23
N GLY A 79 14.09 48.05 0.95
CA GLY A 79 13.89 49.03 -0.11
C GLY A 79 12.70 49.95 0.16
N VAL A 80 11.54 49.37 0.54
CA VAL A 80 10.36 50.14 0.92
C VAL A 80 10.65 51.01 2.13
N GLY A 81 11.26 50.47 3.19
CA GLY A 81 11.63 51.22 4.39
C GLY A 81 12.54 52.44 4.07
N ALA A 82 13.57 52.24 3.24
CA ALA A 82 14.46 53.32 2.84
C ALA A 82 13.71 54.43 2.08
N GLN A 83 12.80 54.10 1.14
CA GLN A 83 12.02 55.10 0.44
C GLN A 83 11.00 55.80 1.32
N VAL A 84 10.37 55.11 2.28
CA VAL A 84 9.45 55.73 3.27
C VAL A 84 10.18 56.74 4.10
N ALA A 85 11.39 56.42 4.60
CA ALA A 85 12.20 57.39 5.36
C ALA A 85 12.49 58.66 4.59
N VAL A 86 12.80 58.57 3.29
CA VAL A 86 13.10 59.68 2.42
C VAL A 86 11.86 60.52 2.10
N ILE A 87 10.69 59.87 1.90
CA ILE A 87 9.47 60.54 1.44
C ILE A 87 8.67 61.15 2.63
N PHE A 88 8.49 60.36 3.69
CA PHE A 88 7.57 60.65 4.76
C PHE A 88 8.29 60.92 6.10
N GLY A 89 9.58 60.60 6.16
CA GLY A 89 10.37 60.70 7.39
C GLY A 89 10.35 59.47 8.25
N GLU A 90 11.31 59.38 9.18
CA GLU A 90 11.53 58.20 10.03
C GLU A 90 10.35 57.85 10.97
N ALA A 91 9.55 58.86 11.34
CA ALA A 91 8.36 58.63 12.18
C ALA A 91 7.34 57.65 11.56
N TYR A 92 7.31 57.47 10.27
CA TYR A 92 6.37 56.60 9.56
C TYR A 92 6.92 55.23 9.29
N LEU A 93 8.17 54.90 9.63
CA LEU A 93 8.78 53.58 9.39
C LEU A 93 8.01 52.44 10.08
N GLY A 94 7.55 52.65 11.31
CA GLY A 94 6.75 51.65 12.01
C GLY A 94 5.41 51.33 11.34
N ALA A 95 4.70 52.36 10.89
CA ALA A 95 3.43 52.22 10.20
C ALA A 95 3.63 51.52 8.83
N ALA A 96 4.66 51.95 8.07
CA ALA A 96 4.99 51.37 6.77
C ALA A 96 5.39 49.89 6.91
N SER A 97 6.17 49.52 7.91
CA SER A 97 6.54 48.14 8.21
C SER A 97 5.32 47.28 8.56
N ALA A 98 4.39 47.79 9.34
CA ALA A 98 3.14 47.08 9.66
C ALA A 98 2.28 46.84 8.40
N VAL A 99 2.12 47.88 7.55
CA VAL A 99 1.37 47.76 6.29
C VAL A 99 2.04 46.80 5.35
N MET A 100 3.37 46.86 5.19
CA MET A 100 4.11 45.95 4.31
C MET A 100 4.05 44.50 4.81
N THR A 101 4.15 44.25 6.12
CA THR A 101 4.01 42.94 6.74
C THR A 101 2.62 42.36 6.47
N LEU A 102 1.56 43.17 6.65
CA LEU A 102 0.20 42.72 6.37
C LEU A 102 -0.02 42.44 4.89
N ALA A 103 0.53 43.29 4.00
CA ALA A 103 0.47 43.09 2.57
C ALA A 103 1.18 41.81 2.13
N ILE A 104 2.37 41.55 2.65
CA ILE A 104 3.11 40.30 2.41
C ILE A 104 2.29 39.10 2.90
N LEU A 105 1.81 39.12 4.14
CA LEU A 105 1.06 38.02 4.72
C LEU A 105 -0.19 37.67 3.89
N ILE A 106 -0.96 38.67 3.52
CA ILE A 106 -2.23 38.41 2.82
C ILE A 106 -1.97 38.13 1.34
N LEU A 107 -1.25 39.02 0.64
CA LEU A 107 -1.13 38.99 -0.82
C LEU A 107 -0.08 38.01 -1.31
N SER A 108 0.98 37.76 -0.52
CA SER A 108 2.06 36.88 -0.98
C SER A 108 2.19 35.56 -0.24
N GLU A 109 1.45 35.34 0.86
CA GLU A 109 1.47 34.05 1.55
C GLU A 109 0.10 33.37 1.56
N ILE A 110 -0.92 33.98 2.19
CA ILE A 110 -2.22 33.31 2.40
C ILE A 110 -2.93 33.04 1.05
N ILE A 111 -3.12 34.09 0.26
CA ILE A 111 -3.83 33.97 -1.02
C ILE A 111 -3.11 33.01 -1.98
N PRO A 112 -1.82 33.19 -2.30
CA PRO A 112 -1.14 32.35 -3.26
C PRO A 112 -0.98 30.91 -2.81
N LYS A 113 -0.72 30.64 -1.51
CA LYS A 113 -0.68 29.27 -0.99
C LYS A 113 -2.04 28.58 -1.13
N THR A 114 -3.14 29.28 -0.87
CA THR A 114 -4.49 28.76 -1.07
C THR A 114 -4.76 28.44 -2.55
N ILE A 115 -4.38 29.35 -3.46
CA ILE A 115 -4.51 29.15 -4.90
C ILE A 115 -3.65 27.95 -5.35
N GLY A 116 -2.39 27.92 -4.94
CA GLY A 116 -1.45 26.84 -5.26
C GLY A 116 -1.95 25.47 -4.83
N ALA A 117 -2.43 25.36 -3.58
CA ALA A 117 -2.99 24.13 -3.03
C ALA A 117 -4.31 23.71 -3.70
N LYS A 118 -5.15 24.65 -4.11
CA LYS A 118 -6.43 24.35 -4.76
C LYS A 118 -6.28 23.97 -6.23
N PHE A 119 -5.42 24.69 -6.96
CA PHE A 119 -5.27 24.55 -8.42
C PHE A 119 -3.97 23.83 -8.83
N TRP A 120 -3.36 23.07 -7.95
CA TRP A 120 -2.08 22.40 -8.18
C TRP A 120 -2.06 21.52 -9.43
N ARG A 121 -3.18 20.85 -9.77
CA ARG A 121 -3.27 19.99 -10.97
C ARG A 121 -3.10 20.81 -12.27
N THR A 122 -3.67 22.00 -12.32
CA THR A 122 -3.54 22.92 -13.46
C THR A 122 -2.14 23.53 -13.54
N LEU A 123 -1.51 23.76 -12.37
CA LEU A 123 -0.17 24.35 -12.26
C LEU A 123 0.94 23.30 -12.47
N ALA A 124 0.68 22.02 -12.25
CA ALA A 124 1.66 20.94 -12.33
C ALA A 124 2.52 20.94 -13.61
N PRO A 125 1.99 21.19 -14.83
CA PRO A 125 2.82 21.25 -16.04
C PRO A 125 3.81 22.41 -16.07
N MET A 126 3.53 23.50 -15.34
CA MET A 126 4.37 24.71 -15.30
C MET A 126 5.48 24.62 -14.24
N LEU A 127 5.32 23.75 -13.22
CA LEU A 127 6.31 23.63 -12.15
C LEU A 127 7.72 23.25 -12.65
N PRO A 128 7.89 22.18 -13.47
CA PRO A 128 9.23 21.75 -13.85
C PRO A 128 10.06 22.82 -14.58
N PRO A 129 9.57 23.54 -15.60
CA PRO A 129 10.39 24.54 -16.25
C PRO A 129 10.73 25.73 -15.33
N VAL A 130 9.77 26.17 -14.50
CA VAL A 130 9.99 27.32 -13.61
C VAL A 130 10.96 26.95 -12.47
N LEU A 131 10.74 25.81 -11.81
CA LEU A 131 11.58 25.37 -10.70
C LEU A 131 13.00 25.02 -11.15
N ASN A 132 13.17 24.38 -12.32
CA ASN A 132 14.51 24.11 -12.85
C ASN A 132 15.29 25.41 -13.17
N LEU A 133 14.60 26.45 -13.69
CA LEU A 133 15.22 27.76 -13.89
C LEU A 133 15.63 28.38 -12.54
N MET A 134 14.74 28.33 -11.54
CA MET A 134 15.05 28.84 -10.19
C MET A 134 16.23 28.12 -9.57
N ILE A 135 16.27 26.79 -9.64
CA ILE A 135 17.41 25.98 -9.14
C ILE A 135 18.70 26.35 -9.85
N LEU A 136 18.65 26.58 -11.17
CA LEU A 136 19.84 26.97 -11.95
C LEU A 136 20.37 28.33 -11.51
N VAL A 137 19.50 29.32 -11.37
CA VAL A 137 19.87 30.69 -10.98
C VAL A 137 20.36 30.75 -9.53
N LEU A 138 19.71 29.99 -8.64
CA LEU A 138 20.03 29.97 -7.20
C LEU A 138 20.95 28.82 -6.81
N LYS A 139 21.64 28.19 -7.78
CA LYS A 139 22.52 27.04 -7.56
C LYS A 139 23.48 27.16 -6.37
N PRO A 140 24.17 28.32 -6.13
CA PRO A 140 25.07 28.44 -4.99
C PRO A 140 24.35 28.30 -3.64
N PHE A 141 23.13 28.83 -3.53
CA PHE A 141 22.34 28.72 -2.31
C PHE A 141 21.75 27.34 -2.10
N VAL A 142 21.28 26.69 -3.16
CA VAL A 142 20.82 25.29 -3.13
C VAL A 142 21.97 24.36 -2.72
N TRP A 143 23.17 24.59 -3.23
CA TRP A 143 24.36 23.84 -2.81
C TRP A 143 24.67 24.02 -1.33
N LEU A 144 24.59 25.25 -0.81
CA LEU A 144 24.79 25.54 0.62
C LEU A 144 23.73 24.83 1.48
N SER A 145 22.47 24.87 1.06
CA SER A 145 21.37 24.15 1.73
C SER A 145 21.68 22.64 1.83
N LYS A 146 22.14 22.02 0.74
CA LYS A 146 22.53 20.58 0.74
C LYS A 146 23.61 20.23 1.74
N ILE A 147 24.58 21.12 1.95
CA ILE A 147 25.63 20.89 2.97
C ILE A 147 25.01 20.82 4.36
N VAL A 148 24.09 21.75 4.67
CA VAL A 148 23.42 21.80 5.97
C VAL A 148 22.52 20.58 6.17
N THR A 149 21.70 20.24 5.18
CA THR A 149 20.77 19.09 5.26
C THR A 149 21.52 17.77 5.45
N ARG A 150 22.64 17.57 4.76
CA ARG A 150 23.48 16.36 4.94
C ARG A 150 24.03 16.19 6.36
N GLN A 151 24.26 17.27 7.08
CA GLN A 151 24.74 17.19 8.47
C GLN A 151 23.63 16.83 9.47
N ILE A 152 22.36 17.12 9.11
CA ILE A 152 21.21 16.80 9.95
C ILE A 152 20.85 15.31 9.85
N GLY A 153 21.32 14.62 8.80
CA GLY A 153 21.06 13.21 8.55
C GLY A 153 19.69 13.02 7.86
N ALA A 154 19.70 12.55 6.65
CA ALA A 154 18.52 12.03 6.00
C ALA A 154 18.19 10.67 6.65
N GLY A 155 17.41 10.67 7.71
CA GLY A 155 16.68 9.50 8.12
C GLY A 155 15.65 9.24 7.03
N GLU A 156 15.91 8.28 6.13
CA GLU A 156 14.84 7.76 5.29
C GLU A 156 13.76 7.26 6.26
N PRO A 157 12.54 7.81 6.21
CA PRO A 157 11.46 7.21 6.97
C PRO A 157 11.30 5.79 6.42
N ASP A 158 11.45 4.80 7.29
CA ASP A 158 11.14 3.40 7.00
C ASP A 158 9.62 3.33 6.76
N THR A 159 9.22 3.75 5.56
CA THR A 159 7.81 3.84 5.18
C THR A 159 7.37 2.43 4.84
N ASP A 160 6.69 1.79 5.76
CA ASP A 160 5.97 0.55 5.47
C ASP A 160 4.84 0.85 4.47
N ILE A 161 5.17 0.72 3.18
CA ILE A 161 4.24 0.95 2.06
C ILE A 161 2.98 0.09 2.22
N ARG A 162 3.08 -1.12 2.83
CA ARG A 162 1.91 -1.98 3.06
C ARG A 162 0.99 -1.40 4.12
N ALA A 163 1.54 -0.83 5.19
CA ALA A 163 0.76 -0.11 6.20
C ALA A 163 0.07 1.13 5.60
N GLU A 164 0.75 1.85 4.72
CA GLU A 164 0.16 3.00 4.02
C GLU A 164 -0.99 2.59 3.10
N LEU A 165 -0.84 1.50 2.34
CA LEU A 165 -1.91 0.95 1.50
C LEU A 165 -3.12 0.49 2.32
N LYS A 166 -2.91 -0.14 3.49
CA LYS A 166 -4.00 -0.49 4.42
C LYS A 166 -4.72 0.75 4.93
N ALA A 167 -3.98 1.80 5.30
CA ALA A 167 -4.56 3.07 5.72
C ALA A 167 -5.37 3.74 4.59
N MET A 168 -4.87 3.71 3.35
CA MET A 168 -5.60 4.20 2.18
C MET A 168 -6.92 3.44 1.94
N ALA A 169 -6.90 2.10 2.09
CA ALA A 169 -8.12 1.29 1.98
C ALA A 169 -9.15 1.66 3.07
N ALA A 170 -8.70 1.91 4.31
CA ALA A 170 -9.57 2.37 5.39
C ALA A 170 -10.20 3.75 5.09
N ILE A 171 -9.40 4.70 4.60
CA ILE A 171 -9.89 6.02 4.16
C ILE A 171 -10.91 5.87 3.01
N GLY A 172 -10.62 4.98 2.06
CA GLY A 172 -11.54 4.69 0.93
C GLY A 172 -12.92 4.22 1.41
N ARG A 173 -12.95 3.37 2.44
CA ARG A 173 -14.20 2.94 3.08
C ARG A 173 -14.90 4.11 3.77
N ASP A 174 -14.20 4.90 4.56
CA ASP A 174 -14.78 6.03 5.30
C ASP A 174 -15.36 7.11 4.35
N GLN A 175 -14.79 7.23 3.15
CA GLN A 175 -15.28 8.10 2.07
C GLN A 175 -16.32 7.44 1.17
N GLN A 176 -16.79 6.22 1.49
CA GLN A 176 -17.74 5.44 0.69
C GLN A 176 -17.28 5.17 -0.77
N ALA A 177 -15.97 5.21 -1.01
CA ALA A 177 -15.36 4.82 -2.28
C ALA A 177 -15.12 3.32 -2.37
N LEU A 178 -15.00 2.65 -1.21
CA LEU A 178 -14.91 1.20 -1.04
C LEU A 178 -16.00 0.76 -0.05
N ASP A 179 -16.54 -0.44 -0.26
CA ASP A 179 -17.39 -1.08 0.75
C ASP A 179 -16.54 -1.82 1.81
N GLU A 180 -17.21 -2.40 2.82
CA GLU A 180 -16.52 -3.10 3.92
C GLU A 180 -15.84 -4.38 3.46
N ASP A 181 -16.44 -5.09 2.50
CA ASP A 181 -15.91 -6.34 1.96
C ASP A 181 -14.69 -6.07 1.09
N GLU A 182 -14.74 -5.05 0.24
CA GLU A 182 -13.61 -4.60 -0.59
C GLU A 182 -12.41 -4.18 0.27
N GLN A 183 -12.63 -3.39 1.31
CA GLN A 183 -11.58 -2.95 2.23
C GLN A 183 -10.97 -4.16 2.97
N ARG A 184 -11.80 -5.13 3.39
CA ARG A 184 -11.34 -6.34 4.05
C ARG A 184 -10.48 -7.21 3.14
N VAL A 185 -10.92 -7.43 1.89
CA VAL A 185 -10.17 -8.20 0.89
C VAL A 185 -8.80 -7.57 0.62
N ILE A 186 -8.74 -6.24 0.40
CA ILE A 186 -7.48 -5.52 0.21
C ILE A 186 -6.54 -5.73 1.42
N THR A 187 -7.06 -5.58 2.62
CA THR A 187 -6.29 -5.76 3.85
C THR A 187 -5.77 -7.20 4.00
N ASN A 188 -6.61 -8.19 3.71
CA ASN A 188 -6.25 -9.59 3.79
C ASN A 188 -5.19 -9.98 2.74
N VAL A 189 -5.30 -9.48 1.50
CA VAL A 189 -4.28 -9.68 0.45
C VAL A 189 -2.93 -9.14 0.93
N LEU A 190 -2.90 -7.93 1.51
CA LEU A 190 -1.68 -7.32 2.01
C LEU A 190 -1.08 -8.07 3.21
N ASN A 191 -1.87 -8.88 3.93
CA ASN A 191 -1.45 -9.67 5.09
C ASN A 191 -1.06 -11.12 4.75
N LEU A 192 -1.34 -11.62 3.54
CA LEU A 192 -1.10 -13.02 3.18
C LEU A 192 0.33 -13.50 3.46
N HIS A 193 1.32 -12.64 3.26
CA HIS A 193 2.73 -12.95 3.49
C HIS A 193 3.09 -13.19 4.96
N GLU A 194 2.25 -12.75 5.91
CA GLU A 194 2.45 -12.95 7.34
C GLU A 194 1.74 -14.20 7.87
N ILE A 195 0.78 -14.72 7.10
CA ILE A 195 -0.05 -15.85 7.53
C ILE A 195 0.63 -17.17 7.15
N LYS A 196 0.87 -18.00 8.15
CA LYS A 196 1.45 -19.33 7.96
C LYS A 196 0.37 -20.37 7.63
N VAL A 197 0.75 -21.40 6.88
CA VAL A 197 -0.11 -22.54 6.52
C VAL A 197 -0.76 -23.17 7.74
N GLU A 198 -0.03 -23.36 8.84
CA GLU A 198 -0.55 -23.95 10.09
C GLU A 198 -1.80 -23.24 10.65
N LYS A 199 -1.95 -21.95 10.36
CA LYS A 199 -3.10 -21.16 10.82
C LYS A 199 -4.33 -21.32 9.92
N VAL A 200 -4.13 -21.81 8.69
CA VAL A 200 -5.15 -21.86 7.64
C VAL A 200 -5.54 -23.29 7.31
N MET A 201 -4.60 -24.26 7.39
CA MET A 201 -4.79 -25.65 7.04
C MET A 201 -5.92 -26.34 7.79
N THR A 202 -6.52 -27.34 7.17
CA THR A 202 -7.42 -28.29 7.83
C THR A 202 -6.59 -29.34 8.58
N PRO A 203 -6.70 -29.45 9.93
CA PRO A 203 -5.92 -30.39 10.72
C PRO A 203 -6.24 -31.88 10.41
N ARG A 204 -5.22 -32.74 10.41
CA ARG A 204 -5.37 -34.18 10.13
C ARG A 204 -6.47 -34.90 10.95
N THR A 205 -6.76 -34.42 12.14
CA THR A 205 -7.74 -35.00 13.05
C THR A 205 -9.18 -34.97 12.56
N VAL A 206 -9.46 -34.17 11.57
CA VAL A 206 -10.80 -34.02 10.94
C VAL A 206 -10.79 -34.38 9.45
N VAL A 207 -9.62 -34.63 8.87
CA VAL A 207 -9.48 -35.09 7.49
C VAL A 207 -10.01 -36.53 7.38
N ARG A 208 -10.79 -36.79 6.33
CA ARG A 208 -11.19 -38.14 5.94
C ARG A 208 -10.20 -38.61 4.89
N SER A 209 -9.33 -39.54 5.29
CA SER A 209 -8.37 -40.20 4.40
C SER A 209 -8.85 -41.58 3.96
N LEU A 210 -8.29 -42.06 2.85
CA LEU A 210 -8.46 -43.42 2.33
C LEU A 210 -7.16 -44.19 2.51
N SER A 211 -7.25 -45.54 2.67
CA SER A 211 -6.09 -46.41 2.56
C SER A 211 -5.80 -46.74 1.10
N PRO A 212 -4.51 -46.83 0.68
CA PRO A 212 -4.13 -47.22 -0.68
C PRO A 212 -4.62 -48.63 -1.07
N ASP A 213 -4.78 -49.53 -0.09
CA ASP A 213 -5.16 -50.92 -0.29
C ASP A 213 -6.67 -51.17 -0.24
N GLU A 214 -7.50 -50.16 0.09
CA GLU A 214 -8.97 -50.27 0.08
C GLU A 214 -9.48 -50.53 -1.35
N SER A 215 -10.56 -51.31 -1.44
CA SER A 215 -11.30 -51.52 -2.67
C SER A 215 -12.10 -50.27 -3.05
N VAL A 216 -12.07 -49.89 -4.35
CA VAL A 216 -12.85 -48.76 -4.88
C VAL A 216 -14.33 -48.93 -4.60
N ASP A 217 -14.87 -50.13 -4.69
CA ASP A 217 -16.29 -50.42 -4.47
C ASP A 217 -16.71 -50.20 -3.02
N GLU A 218 -15.89 -50.61 -2.02
CA GLU A 218 -16.12 -50.35 -0.61
C GLU A 218 -16.08 -48.84 -0.30
N VAL A 219 -15.07 -48.14 -0.85
CA VAL A 219 -14.91 -46.70 -0.67
C VAL A 219 -16.07 -45.94 -1.31
N ARG A 220 -16.53 -46.35 -2.51
CA ARG A 220 -17.68 -45.75 -3.20
C ARG A 220 -18.94 -45.79 -2.33
N GLN A 221 -19.24 -46.97 -1.75
CA GLN A 221 -20.38 -47.12 -0.86
C GLN A 221 -20.28 -46.26 0.40
N ARG A 222 -19.10 -46.24 1.03
CA ARG A 222 -18.83 -45.47 2.26
C ARG A 222 -18.92 -43.97 2.03
N LEU A 223 -18.53 -43.47 0.83
CA LEU A 223 -18.49 -42.03 0.49
C LEU A 223 -19.70 -41.52 -0.29
N ALA A 224 -20.71 -42.36 -0.57
CA ALA A 224 -21.89 -41.95 -1.35
C ALA A 224 -22.58 -40.67 -0.83
N GLY A 225 -22.70 -40.55 0.53
CA GLY A 225 -23.29 -39.38 1.19
C GLY A 225 -22.26 -38.33 1.69
N SER A 226 -20.99 -38.42 1.27
CA SER A 226 -19.96 -37.47 1.71
C SER A 226 -20.09 -36.15 0.96
N PRO A 227 -20.04 -34.97 1.65
CA PRO A 227 -20.01 -33.67 0.99
C PRO A 227 -18.66 -33.37 0.32
N PHE A 228 -17.59 -34.08 0.70
CA PHE A 228 -16.26 -33.83 0.17
C PHE A 228 -16.06 -34.44 -1.22
N SER A 229 -15.33 -33.69 -2.05
CA SER A 229 -15.00 -34.11 -3.43
C SER A 229 -13.62 -34.75 -3.58
N ARG A 230 -12.67 -34.45 -2.65
CA ARG A 230 -11.28 -34.94 -2.72
C ARG A 230 -10.89 -35.60 -1.41
N PHE A 231 -10.28 -36.77 -1.50
CA PHE A 231 -9.88 -37.58 -0.36
C PHE A 231 -8.39 -37.91 -0.46
N PRO A 232 -7.56 -37.48 0.50
CA PRO A 232 -6.16 -37.90 0.54
C PRO A 232 -6.04 -39.40 0.78
N VAL A 233 -5.10 -40.02 0.10
CA VAL A 233 -4.74 -41.43 0.23
C VAL A 233 -3.47 -41.51 1.10
N ILE A 234 -3.58 -42.14 2.27
CA ILE A 234 -2.53 -42.19 3.29
C ILE A 234 -2.23 -43.66 3.60
N ASN A 235 -0.94 -44.03 3.58
CA ASN A 235 -0.51 -45.36 3.96
C ASN A 235 -0.43 -45.54 5.48
N GLU A 236 -0.11 -46.77 5.93
CA GLU A 236 0.02 -47.09 7.36
C GLU A 236 1.16 -46.36 8.08
N HIS A 237 2.10 -45.78 7.31
CA HIS A 237 3.23 -45.03 7.86
C HIS A 237 2.95 -43.48 7.91
N ASP A 238 1.69 -43.08 7.77
CA ASP A 238 1.27 -41.65 7.69
C ASP A 238 1.87 -40.91 6.49
N GLU A 239 2.25 -41.62 5.42
CA GLU A 239 2.77 -41.00 4.19
C GLU A 239 1.65 -40.83 3.15
N ALA A 240 1.65 -39.68 2.48
CA ALA A 240 0.68 -39.42 1.43
C ALA A 240 1.08 -40.09 0.12
N VAL A 241 0.23 -40.99 -0.37
CA VAL A 241 0.35 -41.57 -1.71
C VAL A 241 -0.19 -40.63 -2.79
N GLY A 242 -1.20 -39.82 -2.43
CA GLY A 242 -1.85 -38.89 -3.34
C GLY A 242 -3.25 -38.54 -2.85
N TYR A 243 -4.12 -38.15 -3.78
CA TYR A 243 -5.54 -37.97 -3.49
C TYR A 243 -6.40 -38.59 -4.60
N VAL A 244 -7.63 -38.97 -4.25
CA VAL A 244 -8.64 -39.46 -5.19
C VAL A 244 -9.79 -38.47 -5.23
N HIS A 245 -10.26 -38.14 -6.44
CA HIS A 245 -11.46 -37.36 -6.63
C HIS A 245 -12.69 -38.25 -6.61
N LYS A 246 -13.79 -37.79 -5.98
CA LYS A 246 -15.03 -38.58 -5.84
C LYS A 246 -15.59 -39.06 -7.19
N SER A 247 -15.47 -38.25 -8.27
CA SER A 247 -15.91 -38.65 -9.60
C SER A 247 -15.13 -39.85 -10.14
N ASP A 248 -13.83 -39.96 -9.84
CA ASP A 248 -12.98 -41.04 -10.33
C ASP A 248 -13.46 -42.40 -9.79
N LEU A 249 -14.00 -42.38 -8.54
CA LEU A 249 -14.60 -43.59 -7.94
C LEU A 249 -15.90 -44.03 -8.64
N LEU A 250 -16.61 -43.12 -9.32
CA LEU A 250 -17.85 -43.40 -10.02
C LEU A 250 -17.64 -43.92 -11.44
N GLU A 251 -16.52 -43.57 -12.03
CA GLU A 251 -16.20 -43.93 -13.45
C GLU A 251 -15.54 -45.32 -13.59
N VAL A 252 -15.04 -45.87 -12.48
CA VAL A 252 -14.29 -47.14 -12.51
C VAL A 252 -15.19 -48.29 -12.13
N GLU A 253 -15.17 -49.32 -12.99
CA GLU A 253 -15.85 -50.61 -12.74
C GLU A 253 -14.83 -51.69 -12.32
N GLY A 254 -15.22 -52.56 -11.40
CA GLY A 254 -14.43 -53.69 -10.96
C GLY A 254 -13.67 -53.46 -9.66
N ASP A 255 -13.06 -54.56 -9.15
CA ASP A 255 -12.32 -54.56 -7.91
C ASP A 255 -10.89 -54.04 -8.07
N ARG A 256 -10.80 -52.68 -8.15
CA ARG A 256 -9.51 -51.96 -8.24
C ARG A 256 -9.14 -51.36 -6.88
N LYS A 257 -7.84 -51.16 -6.67
CA LYS A 257 -7.34 -50.48 -5.44
C LYS A 257 -7.40 -48.97 -5.60
N VAL A 258 -7.62 -48.28 -4.48
CA VAL A 258 -7.63 -46.80 -4.38
C VAL A 258 -6.30 -46.21 -4.84
N SER A 259 -5.17 -46.89 -4.56
CA SER A 259 -3.84 -46.46 -5.01
C SER A 259 -3.70 -46.30 -6.53
N GLU A 260 -4.46 -47.06 -7.32
CA GLU A 260 -4.42 -46.97 -8.78
C GLU A 260 -5.06 -45.71 -9.34
N LEU A 261 -5.96 -45.08 -8.56
CA LEU A 261 -6.65 -43.84 -8.91
C LEU A 261 -6.00 -42.61 -8.28
N ALA A 262 -4.99 -42.79 -7.43
CA ALA A 262 -4.36 -41.71 -6.68
C ALA A 262 -3.59 -40.77 -7.63
N ARG A 263 -3.93 -39.49 -7.55
CA ARG A 263 -3.26 -38.39 -8.26
C ARG A 263 -2.22 -37.76 -7.34
N GLY A 264 -1.11 -37.30 -7.90
CA GLY A 264 -0.07 -36.60 -7.16
C GLY A 264 -0.56 -35.36 -6.45
N MET A 265 0.05 -35.01 -5.35
CA MET A 265 -0.30 -33.89 -4.46
C MET A 265 0.96 -33.17 -4.00
N ALA A 266 0.95 -31.83 -3.96
CA ALA A 266 2.10 -31.06 -3.50
C ALA A 266 2.28 -31.14 -1.99
N PRO A 267 3.51 -31.37 -1.51
CA PRO A 267 3.85 -31.25 -0.09
C PRO A 267 4.18 -29.79 0.25
N PHE A 268 3.63 -29.28 1.36
CA PHE A 268 3.92 -27.96 1.92
C PHE A 268 4.35 -28.09 3.38
N ARG A 269 5.18 -27.18 3.86
CA ARG A 269 5.50 -27.10 5.29
C ARG A 269 4.51 -26.21 6.02
N ALA A 270 4.16 -26.57 7.23
CA ALA A 270 3.27 -25.81 8.11
C ALA A 270 3.76 -24.37 8.38
N THR A 271 5.07 -24.17 8.35
CA THR A 271 5.74 -22.89 8.57
C THR A 271 5.82 -21.98 7.34
N MET A 272 5.46 -22.47 6.14
CA MET A 272 5.40 -21.64 4.91
C MET A 272 4.29 -20.61 5.01
N ASN A 273 4.46 -19.46 4.29
CA ASN A 273 3.40 -18.45 4.17
C ASN A 273 2.39 -18.90 3.12
N ILE A 274 1.14 -18.57 3.35
CA ILE A 274 0.05 -18.95 2.43
C ILE A 274 0.14 -18.23 1.09
N GLU A 275 0.75 -17.03 1.01
CA GLU A 275 1.01 -16.34 -0.26
C GLU A 275 1.83 -17.20 -1.22
N PHE A 276 2.94 -17.78 -0.72
CA PHE A 276 3.78 -18.68 -1.51
C PHE A 276 3.02 -19.94 -1.92
N VAL A 277 2.32 -20.58 -0.97
CA VAL A 277 1.55 -21.81 -1.23
C VAL A 277 0.44 -21.56 -2.26
N PHE A 278 -0.26 -20.43 -2.17
CA PHE A 278 -1.27 -20.02 -3.14
C PHE A 278 -0.70 -19.90 -4.55
N GLY A 279 0.46 -19.23 -4.68
CA GLY A 279 1.16 -19.09 -5.96
C GLY A 279 1.56 -20.44 -6.57
N GLU A 280 2.09 -21.36 -5.73
CA GLU A 280 2.46 -22.73 -6.17
C GLU A 280 1.24 -23.54 -6.61
N MET A 281 0.16 -23.52 -5.82
CA MET A 281 -1.08 -24.24 -6.14
C MET A 281 -1.70 -23.74 -7.45
N LEU A 282 -1.68 -22.43 -7.71
CA LEU A 282 -2.14 -21.85 -8.98
C LEU A 282 -1.26 -22.29 -10.16
N ARG A 283 0.07 -22.26 -10.01
CA ARG A 283 1.02 -22.61 -11.05
C ARG A 283 0.91 -24.08 -11.45
N GLU A 284 0.83 -24.96 -10.47
CA GLU A 284 0.75 -26.39 -10.65
C GLU A 284 -0.70 -26.90 -10.87
N ARG A 285 -1.69 -25.99 -10.90
CA ARG A 285 -3.13 -26.30 -11.04
C ARG A 285 -3.62 -27.30 -10.00
N GLN A 286 -3.12 -27.19 -8.77
CA GLN A 286 -3.50 -28.06 -7.67
C GLN A 286 -4.52 -27.37 -6.77
N HIS A 287 -5.54 -28.10 -6.35
CA HIS A 287 -6.58 -27.62 -5.45
C HIS A 287 -6.40 -28.12 -4.01
N LEU A 288 -5.47 -29.04 -3.81
CA LEU A 288 -5.23 -29.70 -2.52
C LEU A 288 -3.73 -29.92 -2.34
N GLY A 289 -3.21 -29.65 -1.16
CA GLY A 289 -1.83 -29.91 -0.78
C GLY A 289 -1.72 -30.54 0.60
N MET A 290 -0.73 -31.40 0.79
CA MET A 290 -0.42 -32.02 2.08
C MET A 290 0.46 -31.10 2.91
N VAL A 291 0.18 -31.01 4.20
CA VAL A 291 0.94 -30.16 5.12
C VAL A 291 1.73 -31.02 6.10
N TYR A 292 3.03 -30.77 6.16
CA TYR A 292 3.97 -31.45 7.04
C TYR A 292 4.58 -30.46 8.03
N ASP A 293 4.87 -30.96 9.24
CA ASP A 293 5.67 -30.21 10.22
C ASP A 293 7.18 -30.24 9.85
N ASP A 294 8.00 -29.59 10.68
CA ASP A 294 9.45 -29.55 10.48
C ASP A 294 10.15 -30.91 10.70
N LEU A 295 9.46 -31.88 11.32
CA LEU A 295 9.92 -33.25 11.52
C LEU A 295 9.51 -34.18 10.37
N GLY A 296 8.77 -33.68 9.39
CA GLY A 296 8.25 -34.47 8.27
C GLY A 296 6.98 -35.27 8.62
N THR A 297 6.34 -34.97 9.74
CA THR A 297 5.07 -35.61 10.13
C THR A 297 3.92 -34.91 9.40
N TRP A 298 3.01 -35.71 8.85
CA TRP A 298 1.78 -35.16 8.27
C TRP A 298 0.87 -34.58 9.36
N VAL A 299 0.59 -33.27 9.27
CA VAL A 299 -0.21 -32.54 10.26
C VAL A 299 -1.57 -32.06 9.74
N GLY A 300 -1.79 -32.09 8.43
CA GLY A 300 -3.05 -31.69 7.82
C GLY A 300 -2.99 -31.54 6.31
N LEU A 301 -3.97 -30.87 5.77
CA LEU A 301 -4.02 -30.50 4.37
C LEU A 301 -4.44 -29.03 4.23
N ILE A 302 -4.09 -28.44 3.11
CA ILE A 302 -4.52 -27.10 2.71
C ILE A 302 -5.21 -27.17 1.35
N THR A 303 -6.35 -26.51 1.23
CA THR A 303 -7.09 -26.40 -0.01
C THR A 303 -7.03 -25.00 -0.59
N MET A 304 -7.34 -24.86 -1.87
CA MET A 304 -7.49 -23.54 -2.51
C MET A 304 -8.62 -22.77 -1.85
N GLU A 305 -9.68 -23.45 -1.46
CA GLU A 305 -10.83 -22.91 -0.75
C GLU A 305 -10.41 -22.29 0.61
N ASP A 306 -9.59 -22.96 1.42
CA ASP A 306 -9.07 -22.43 2.69
C ASP A 306 -8.33 -21.08 2.50
N ILE A 307 -7.56 -20.96 1.42
CA ILE A 307 -6.81 -19.74 1.11
C ILE A 307 -7.77 -18.63 0.64
N ILE A 308 -8.73 -18.95 -0.22
CA ILE A 308 -9.72 -17.99 -0.71
C ILE A 308 -10.60 -17.50 0.44
N GLU A 309 -11.04 -18.37 1.34
CA GLU A 309 -11.76 -17.98 2.56
C GLU A 309 -10.95 -16.98 3.41
N THR A 310 -9.66 -17.24 3.54
CA THR A 310 -8.75 -16.34 4.26
C THR A 310 -8.64 -14.97 3.56
N LEU A 311 -8.64 -14.94 2.24
CA LEU A 311 -8.65 -13.71 1.43
C LEU A 311 -9.96 -12.94 1.58
N LEU A 312 -11.09 -13.62 1.48
CA LEU A 312 -12.42 -12.99 1.56
C LEU A 312 -12.77 -12.61 3.01
N GLY A 313 -12.13 -13.28 4.00
CA GLY A 313 -12.45 -13.10 5.42
C GLY A 313 -13.81 -13.70 5.81
N HIS A 314 -14.39 -14.51 4.94
CA HIS A 314 -15.63 -15.25 5.13
C HIS A 314 -15.44 -16.69 4.71
N GLU A 315 -16.15 -17.60 5.41
CA GLU A 315 -16.20 -19.01 5.04
C GLU A 315 -17.09 -19.19 3.81
N ILE A 316 -16.63 -19.98 2.86
CA ILE A 316 -17.40 -20.40 1.68
C ILE A 316 -18.18 -21.64 2.12
N MET A 317 -19.47 -21.50 2.28
CA MET A 317 -20.36 -22.62 2.62
C MET A 317 -20.99 -23.21 1.36
N ASP A 318 -20.81 -24.53 1.17
CA ASP A 318 -21.55 -25.29 0.16
C ASP A 318 -22.94 -25.67 0.70
N GLU A 319 -23.91 -25.85 -0.19
CA GLU A 319 -25.31 -26.20 0.14
C GLU A 319 -25.43 -27.48 1.02
N THR A 320 -24.41 -28.32 1.00
CA THR A 320 -24.33 -29.59 1.72
C THR A 320 -23.52 -29.55 3.02
N ASP A 321 -22.92 -28.40 3.36
CA ASP A 321 -22.05 -28.28 4.51
C ASP A 321 -22.83 -28.21 5.83
N ASN A 322 -22.68 -29.23 6.65
CA ASN A 322 -23.23 -29.27 8.01
C ASN A 322 -22.33 -28.61 9.07
N VAL A 323 -21.11 -28.23 8.72
CA VAL A 323 -20.12 -27.63 9.60
C VAL A 323 -19.41 -26.52 8.85
N SER A 324 -19.68 -25.27 9.24
CA SER A 324 -19.14 -24.08 8.61
C SER A 324 -17.62 -23.94 8.71
N ASN A 325 -16.98 -24.58 9.71
CA ASN A 325 -15.52 -24.47 9.90
C ASN A 325 -14.93 -25.76 10.49
N LEU A 326 -14.26 -26.53 9.64
CA LEU A 326 -13.63 -27.78 10.03
C LEU A 326 -12.52 -27.58 11.09
N ARG A 327 -11.80 -26.46 11.07
CA ARG A 327 -10.79 -26.10 12.08
C ARG A 327 -11.43 -25.84 13.44
N ARG A 328 -12.52 -25.09 13.47
CA ARG A 328 -13.29 -24.82 14.70
C ARG A 328 -13.89 -26.11 15.25
N TYR A 329 -14.38 -26.96 14.37
CA TYR A 329 -14.88 -28.27 14.72
C TYR A 329 -13.76 -29.18 15.28
N ALA A 330 -12.58 -29.20 14.67
CA ALA A 330 -11.40 -29.93 15.18
C ALA A 330 -11.03 -29.46 16.58
N LYS A 331 -10.98 -28.15 16.83
CA LYS A 331 -10.68 -27.56 18.13
C LYS A 331 -11.74 -27.93 19.20
N GLN A 332 -13.02 -27.91 18.83
CA GLN A 332 -14.11 -28.33 19.73
C GLN A 332 -14.06 -29.81 20.03
N ARG A 333 -13.78 -30.66 19.03
CA ARG A 333 -13.65 -32.11 19.22
C ARG A 333 -12.47 -32.46 20.15
N TRP A 334 -11.35 -31.76 20.00
CA TRP A 334 -10.19 -31.90 20.89
C TRP A 334 -10.52 -31.47 22.32
N SER A 335 -11.13 -30.32 22.53
CA SER A 335 -11.50 -29.86 23.89
C SER A 335 -12.52 -30.78 24.57
N ARG A 336 -13.45 -31.39 23.83
CA ARG A 336 -14.38 -32.40 24.36
C ARG A 336 -13.67 -33.70 24.77
N ARG A 337 -12.63 -34.12 24.00
CA ARG A 337 -11.82 -35.30 24.37
C ARG A 337 -11.00 -35.07 25.63
N LEU A 338 -10.41 -33.91 25.81
CA LEU A 338 -9.69 -33.55 27.03
C LEU A 338 -10.61 -33.50 28.25
N LYS A 339 -11.83 -32.96 28.13
CA LYS A 339 -12.83 -32.92 29.21
C LYS A 339 -13.37 -34.32 29.61
N LYS A 340 -13.27 -35.32 28.73
CA LYS A 340 -13.68 -36.70 29.03
C LYS A 340 -12.56 -37.55 29.65
N ARG A 341 -11.30 -37.05 29.63
CA ARG A 341 -10.13 -37.73 30.22
C ARG A 341 -9.78 -37.26 31.63
N ASN A 342 -10.35 -36.12 32.05
CA ASN A 342 -10.33 -35.61 33.41
C ASN A 342 -11.68 -35.94 34.10
#